data_3741c0caf97438d0d9e58971e5c17951
#
_entry.id   3741c0caf97438d0d9e58971e5c17951
#
_cell.length_a   1.000
_cell.length_b   1.000
_cell.length_c   1.000
_cell.angle_alpha   90.00
_cell.angle_beta   90.00
_cell.angle_gamma   90.00
#
_symmetry.space_group_name_H-M   'P 1'
#
loop_
_entity.id
_entity.type
_entity.pdbx_description
1 polymer ?
#
loop_
_entity_poly.entity_id
_entity_poly.type
_entity_poly.pdbx_seq_one_letter_code
_entity_poly.pdbx_strand_id
1 'polypeptide(L)'
;MRILITGDGGQVGDALKITLAPFGEIFAPTLKELDFTNTESIRRAVREFRPRWVVNAAAHTAVDQAEKEPALAIAINATGPQILAEEAKALGAALIH
;
A
#
# COMPACT_ATOMS: atom_id res chain seq x y z
N MET A 1 -7.40 10.94 -11.86
CA MET A 1 -7.46 10.52 -10.45
C MET A 1 -6.18 9.75 -10.12
N ARG A 2 -5.64 9.93 -8.93
CA ARG A 2 -4.42 9.23 -8.51
C ARG A 2 -4.78 8.05 -7.62
N ILE A 3 -4.20 6.89 -7.93
CA ILE A 3 -4.47 5.64 -7.23
C ILE A 3 -3.15 5.04 -6.75
N LEU A 4 -3.02 4.87 -5.44
CA LEU A 4 -1.86 4.21 -4.83
C LEU A 4 -2.21 2.75 -4.59
N ILE A 5 -1.37 1.83 -5.07
CA ILE A 5 -1.55 0.39 -4.87
C ILE A 5 -0.33 -0.15 -4.15
N THR A 6 -0.50 -0.67 -2.94
CA THR A 6 0.57 -1.37 -2.24
C THR A 6 0.63 -2.83 -2.68
N GLY A 7 1.76 -3.49 -2.47
CA GLY A 7 1.92 -4.89 -2.83
C GLY A 7 2.47 -5.11 -4.23
N ASP A 8 3.36 -4.21 -4.67
CA ASP A 8 4.03 -4.36 -5.96
C ASP A 8 4.75 -5.70 -6.06
N GLY A 9 4.69 -6.33 -7.24
CA GLY A 9 5.28 -7.64 -7.48
C GLY A 9 4.40 -8.82 -7.11
N GLY A 10 3.25 -8.60 -6.44
CA GLY A 10 2.29 -9.64 -6.12
C GLY A 10 1.23 -9.79 -7.22
N GLN A 11 0.60 -10.97 -7.28
CA GLN A 11 -0.42 -11.25 -8.30
C GLN A 11 -1.61 -10.30 -8.21
N VAL A 12 -2.10 -10.04 -6.99
CA VAL A 12 -3.25 -9.14 -6.78
C VAL A 12 -2.88 -7.71 -7.16
N GLY A 13 -1.73 -7.23 -6.71
CA GLY A 13 -1.26 -5.89 -7.04
C GLY A 13 -1.07 -5.69 -8.53
N ASP A 14 -0.47 -6.65 -9.21
CA ASP A 14 -0.24 -6.58 -10.66
C ASP A 14 -1.55 -6.59 -11.44
N ALA A 15 -2.52 -7.41 -11.04
CA ALA A 15 -3.83 -7.44 -11.66
C ALA A 15 -4.57 -6.12 -11.47
N LEU A 16 -4.46 -5.52 -10.28
CA LEU A 16 -5.09 -4.23 -9.98
C LEU A 16 -4.49 -3.09 -10.79
N LYS A 17 -3.19 -3.10 -11.06
CA LYS A 17 -2.56 -2.10 -11.91
C LYS A 17 -3.20 -2.08 -13.30
N ILE A 18 -3.45 -3.26 -13.85
CA ILE A 18 -4.08 -3.38 -15.16
C ILE A 18 -5.56 -2.95 -15.10
N THR A 19 -6.28 -3.45 -14.10
CA THR A 19 -7.72 -3.19 -13.97
C THR A 19 -8.03 -1.72 -13.71
N LEU A 20 -7.22 -1.05 -12.89
CA LEU A 20 -7.47 0.32 -12.47
C LEU A 20 -6.80 1.38 -13.36
N ALA A 21 -5.91 0.98 -14.27
CA ALA A 21 -5.23 1.90 -15.16
C ALA A 21 -6.17 2.86 -15.92
N PRO A 22 -7.34 2.41 -16.44
CA PRO A 22 -8.26 3.31 -17.13
C PRO A 22 -8.84 4.42 -16.25
N PHE A 23 -8.78 4.28 -14.93
CA PHE A 23 -9.40 5.22 -13.99
C PHE A 23 -8.48 6.34 -13.54
N GLY A 24 -7.19 6.27 -13.85
CA GLY A 24 -6.30 7.36 -13.48
C GLY A 24 -4.82 6.98 -13.47
N GLU A 25 -4.03 7.83 -12.82
CA GLU A 25 -2.59 7.63 -12.66
C GLU A 25 -2.34 6.63 -11.53
N ILE A 26 -1.60 5.56 -11.83
CA ILE A 26 -1.29 4.50 -10.87
C ILE A 26 0.12 4.70 -10.32
N PHE A 27 0.26 4.66 -8.99
CA PHE A 27 1.54 4.55 -8.33
C PHE A 27 1.56 3.26 -7.51
N ALA A 28 2.42 2.33 -7.91
CA ALA A 28 2.63 1.07 -7.20
C ALA A 28 4.06 1.08 -6.66
N PRO A 29 4.29 1.66 -5.46
CA PRO A 29 5.64 1.82 -4.93
C PRO A 29 6.32 0.47 -4.67
N THR A 30 7.63 0.43 -4.91
CA THR A 30 8.44 -0.72 -4.56
C THR A 30 8.62 -0.78 -3.05
N LEU A 31 9.19 -1.90 -2.54
CA LEU A 31 9.49 -2.02 -1.11
C LEU A 31 10.48 -0.97 -0.63
N LYS A 32 11.33 -0.43 -1.51
CA LYS A 32 12.24 0.66 -1.16
C LYS A 32 11.49 1.98 -0.97
N GLU A 33 10.45 2.19 -1.76
CA GLU A 33 9.66 3.42 -1.72
C GLU A 33 8.61 3.41 -0.63
N LEU A 34 8.02 2.23 -0.37
CA LEU A 34 7.02 2.06 0.69
C LEU A 34 7.26 0.71 1.36
N ASP A 35 7.81 0.75 2.57
CA ASP A 35 8.15 -0.42 3.37
C ASP A 35 7.30 -0.39 4.64
N PHE A 36 6.49 -1.41 4.86
CA PHE A 36 5.60 -1.48 6.01
C PHE A 36 6.34 -1.57 7.34
N THR A 37 7.62 -1.95 7.33
CA THR A 37 8.45 -1.92 8.53
C THR A 37 9.02 -0.52 8.82
N ASN A 38 8.84 0.41 7.91
CA ASN A 38 9.31 1.79 8.04
C ASN A 38 8.12 2.74 7.87
N THR A 39 7.54 3.18 8.99
CA THR A 39 6.33 4.00 8.99
C THR A 39 6.52 5.32 8.25
N GLU A 40 7.72 5.91 8.33
CA GLU A 40 7.99 7.16 7.61
C GLU A 40 7.94 6.99 6.10
N SER A 41 8.34 5.83 5.57
CA SER A 41 8.26 5.57 4.13
C SER A 41 6.81 5.53 3.66
N ILE A 42 5.91 4.96 4.47
CA ILE A 42 4.49 4.91 4.18
C ILE A 42 3.91 6.33 4.12
N ARG A 43 4.18 7.12 5.15
CA ARG A 43 3.69 8.51 5.22
C ARG A 43 4.21 9.34 4.06
N ARG A 44 5.51 9.22 3.75
CA ARG A 44 6.13 9.95 2.65
C ARG A 44 5.49 9.61 1.31
N ALA A 45 5.32 8.32 1.03
CA ALA A 45 4.75 7.88 -0.25
C ALA A 45 3.33 8.45 -0.44
N VAL A 46 2.51 8.36 0.59
CA VAL A 46 1.13 8.86 0.51
C VAL A 46 1.11 10.38 0.38
N ARG A 47 1.91 11.09 1.17
CA ARG A 47 1.93 12.56 1.16
C ARG A 47 2.47 13.13 -0.14
N GLU A 48 3.48 12.51 -0.73
CA GLU A 48 4.06 12.97 -1.99
C GLU A 48 3.15 12.70 -3.18
N PHE A 49 2.57 11.50 -3.24
CA PHE A 49 1.71 11.15 -4.36
C PHE A 49 0.32 11.78 -4.27
N ARG A 50 -0.21 11.95 -3.06
CA ARG A 50 -1.54 12.50 -2.79
C ARG A 50 -2.64 11.73 -3.52
N PRO A 51 -2.78 10.43 -3.23
CA PRO A 51 -3.77 9.61 -3.93
C PRO A 51 -5.19 9.98 -3.56
N ARG A 52 -6.12 9.72 -4.48
CA ARG A 52 -7.56 9.77 -4.22
C ARG A 52 -8.05 8.43 -3.68
N TRP A 53 -7.46 7.34 -4.16
CA TRP A 53 -7.73 5.99 -3.69
C TRP A 53 -6.43 5.34 -3.25
N VAL A 54 -6.50 4.62 -2.14
CA VAL A 54 -5.41 3.78 -1.65
C VAL A 54 -5.92 2.35 -1.62
N VAL A 55 -5.29 1.47 -2.40
CA VAL A 55 -5.66 0.05 -2.46
C VAL A 55 -4.54 -0.75 -1.82
N ASN A 56 -4.85 -1.43 -0.73
CA ASN A 56 -3.84 -2.18 0.03
C ASN A 56 -3.88 -3.66 -0.34
N ALA A 57 -2.97 -4.09 -1.21
CA ALA A 57 -2.80 -5.48 -1.62
C ALA A 57 -1.55 -6.13 -1.00
N ALA A 58 -0.85 -5.43 -0.10
CA ALA A 58 0.44 -5.90 0.43
C ALA A 58 0.35 -7.22 1.19
N ALA A 59 -0.75 -7.45 1.93
CA ALA A 59 -0.93 -8.69 2.68
C ALA A 59 -0.93 -9.94 1.79
N HIS A 60 -1.36 -9.80 0.54
CA HIS A 60 -1.38 -10.91 -0.41
C HIS A 60 0.00 -11.21 -1.00
N THR A 61 0.95 -10.28 -0.86
CA THR A 61 2.29 -10.40 -1.43
C THR A 61 3.27 -11.05 -0.45
N ALA A 62 3.14 -10.73 0.84
CA ALA A 62 4.16 -11.04 1.84
C ALA A 62 3.73 -12.10 2.86
N VAL A 63 2.67 -12.85 2.58
CA VAL A 63 2.14 -13.86 3.52
C VAL A 63 3.21 -14.87 3.94
N ASP A 64 3.96 -15.42 2.98
CA ASP A 64 4.97 -16.44 3.29
C ASP A 64 6.10 -15.90 4.16
N GLN A 65 6.55 -14.68 3.90
CA GLN A 65 7.58 -14.03 4.73
C GLN A 65 7.04 -13.69 6.11
N ALA A 66 5.80 -13.22 6.18
CA ALA A 66 5.16 -12.85 7.44
C ALA A 66 5.03 -14.03 8.40
N GLU A 67 4.83 -15.24 7.89
CA GLU A 67 4.76 -16.45 8.71
C GLU A 67 6.07 -16.75 9.43
N LYS A 68 7.20 -16.35 8.83
CA LYS A 68 8.55 -16.62 9.37
C LYS A 68 9.04 -15.48 10.27
N GLU A 69 8.48 -14.30 10.16
CA GLU A 69 8.94 -13.10 10.85
C GLU A 69 7.77 -12.39 11.55
N PRO A 70 7.58 -12.62 12.86
CA PRO A 70 6.44 -12.02 13.58
C PRO A 70 6.37 -10.50 13.51
N ALA A 71 7.52 -9.81 13.57
CA ALA A 71 7.54 -8.36 13.47
C ALA A 71 7.05 -7.89 12.10
N LEU A 72 7.41 -8.60 11.04
CA LEU A 72 6.95 -8.29 9.70
C LEU A 72 5.44 -8.55 9.56
N ALA A 73 4.94 -9.63 10.18
CA ALA A 73 3.51 -9.93 10.19
C ALA A 73 2.71 -8.80 10.83
N ILE A 74 3.19 -8.27 11.96
CA ILE A 74 2.54 -7.15 12.64
C ILE A 74 2.57 -5.90 11.75
N ALA A 75 3.70 -5.61 11.13
CA ALA A 75 3.83 -4.45 10.25
C ALA A 75 2.85 -4.52 9.07
N ILE A 76 2.72 -5.70 8.43
CA ILE A 76 1.87 -5.88 7.27
C ILE A 76 0.39 -5.93 7.64
N ASN A 77 0.04 -6.59 8.74
CA ASN A 77 -1.34 -6.85 9.08
C ASN A 77 -1.97 -5.83 10.02
N ALA A 78 -1.18 -5.03 10.71
CA ALA A 78 -1.67 -4.07 11.70
C ALA A 78 -1.08 -2.68 11.53
N THR A 79 0.20 -2.51 11.78
CA THR A 79 0.83 -1.17 11.83
C THR A 79 0.78 -0.46 10.48
N GLY A 80 1.17 -1.15 9.41
CA GLY A 80 1.18 -0.57 8.07
C GLY A 80 -0.20 -0.13 7.60
N PRO A 81 -1.21 -1.02 7.66
CA PRO A 81 -2.59 -0.64 7.31
C PRO A 81 -3.12 0.51 8.15
N GLN A 82 -2.78 0.57 9.45
CA GLN A 82 -3.19 1.67 10.30
C GLN A 82 -2.61 3.01 9.82
N ILE A 83 -1.32 3.04 9.47
CA ILE A 83 -0.67 4.25 8.96
C ILE A 83 -1.29 4.66 7.62
N LEU A 84 -1.52 3.70 6.73
CA LEU A 84 -2.20 3.99 5.47
C LEU A 84 -3.58 4.61 5.69
N ALA A 85 -4.33 4.08 6.65
CA ALA A 85 -5.66 4.60 6.98
C ALA A 85 -5.59 6.03 7.53
N GLU A 86 -4.64 6.30 8.40
CA GLU A 86 -4.43 7.65 8.95
C GLU A 86 -4.11 8.66 7.86
N GLU A 87 -3.18 8.30 6.96
CA GLU A 87 -2.76 9.20 5.89
C GLU A 87 -3.86 9.37 4.83
N ALA A 88 -4.58 8.31 4.50
CA ALA A 88 -5.71 8.39 3.57
C ALA A 88 -6.80 9.30 4.13
N LYS A 89 -7.13 9.14 5.41
CA LYS A 89 -8.12 9.97 6.07
C LYS A 89 -7.74 11.44 6.05
N ALA A 90 -6.47 11.74 6.32
CA ALA A 90 -5.97 13.12 6.32
C ALA A 90 -6.12 13.79 4.95
N LEU A 91 -6.03 13.01 3.87
CA LEU A 91 -6.20 13.52 2.50
C LEU A 91 -7.65 13.46 2.00
N GLY A 92 -8.56 12.85 2.74
CA GLY A 92 -9.90 12.59 2.25
C GLY A 92 -9.93 11.50 1.19
N ALA A 93 -8.93 10.62 1.15
CA ALA A 93 -8.86 9.53 0.19
C ALA A 93 -9.64 8.30 0.68
N ALA A 94 -10.16 7.52 -0.27
CA ALA A 94 -10.79 6.24 0.05
C ALA A 94 -9.71 5.18 0.25
N LEU A 95 -9.88 4.33 1.25
CA LEU A 95 -8.97 3.20 1.51
C LEU A 95 -9.72 1.89 1.23
N ILE A 96 -9.12 1.05 0.40
CA ILE A 96 -9.67 -0.24 0.00
C ILE A 96 -8.66 -1.32 0.39
N HIS A 97 -9.16 -2.33 1.06
CA HIS A 97 -8.36 -3.49 1.47
C HIS A 97 -8.60 -4.69 0.57
#